data_abce382e87f3f63c0f69f33aca469520
#
_entry.id   abce382e87f3f63c0f69f33aca469520
#
_cell.length_a   1.000
_cell.length_b   1.000
_cell.length_c   1.000
_cell.angle_alpha   90.00
_cell.angle_beta   90.00
_cell.angle_gamma   90.00
#
_symmetry.space_group_name_H-M   'P 1'
#
loop_
_entity.id
_entity.type
_entity.pdbx_description
1 polymer ?
#
loop_
_entity_poly.entity_id
_entity_poly.type
_entity_poly.pdbx_seq_one_letter_code
_entity_poly.pdbx_strand_id
1 'polypeptide(L)'
;GKFVIMYSGNIGLYYDLENLIKVVRKFGVGTKTADGREVVFAFVGAGSVLKTLEDYVAEHHMDNVTFIPYQDKADLIYSLNAGDVHWCVNAKGIKGVSCPSKYYGLASAARPVIGVLESGSEIRCIIEDTKGGLCCEPGEYDKVEENIRWFIDNAGSEELKAMGARSRENLEKNLTRNVSVQKYAEEILKL
;
A
#
# COMPACT_ATOMS: atom_id res chain seq x y z
N GLY A 1 3.81 -7.21 -19.51
CA GLY A 1 4.10 -7.42 -18.10
C GLY A 1 2.86 -7.77 -17.28
N LYS A 2 3.01 -7.93 -15.98
CA LYS A 2 1.92 -8.18 -15.05
C LYS A 2 1.48 -6.87 -14.39
N PHE A 3 0.28 -6.84 -13.81
CA PHE A 3 -0.18 -5.78 -12.93
C PHE A 3 0.06 -6.22 -11.49
N VAL A 4 0.91 -5.49 -10.77
CA VAL A 4 1.39 -5.91 -9.45
C VAL A 4 0.75 -5.06 -8.36
N ILE A 5 -0.03 -5.71 -7.49
CA ILE A 5 -0.52 -5.11 -6.24
C ILE A 5 0.40 -5.58 -5.12
N MET A 6 1.15 -4.65 -4.52
CA MET A 6 2.28 -4.98 -3.65
C MET A 6 2.09 -4.53 -2.22
N TYR A 7 2.39 -5.41 -1.28
CA TYR A 7 2.70 -5.05 0.10
C TYR A 7 4.22 -5.08 0.28
N SER A 8 4.81 -4.01 0.82
CA SER A 8 6.25 -3.98 1.12
C SER A 8 6.48 -3.49 2.55
N GLY A 9 7.16 -4.28 3.36
CA GLY A 9 7.49 -3.94 4.74
C GLY A 9 7.41 -5.09 5.72
N ASN A 10 7.27 -4.77 7.02
CA ASN A 10 7.12 -5.77 8.08
C ASN A 10 5.79 -6.54 7.92
N ILE A 11 5.86 -7.87 7.82
CA ILE A 11 4.72 -8.79 7.74
C ILE A 11 4.37 -9.25 9.16
N GLY A 12 3.82 -8.32 9.96
CA GLY A 12 3.55 -8.52 11.38
C GLY A 12 2.09 -8.35 11.76
N LEU A 13 1.78 -8.57 13.04
CA LEU A 13 0.42 -8.61 13.60
C LEU A 13 -0.37 -7.28 13.47
N TYR A 14 0.32 -6.14 13.38
CA TYR A 14 -0.33 -4.83 13.37
C TYR A 14 -0.97 -4.44 12.02
N TYR A 15 -0.95 -5.32 11.02
CA TYR A 15 -1.35 -5.00 9.65
C TYR A 15 -2.53 -5.79 9.14
N ASP A 16 -3.08 -6.72 9.92
CA ASP A 16 -4.25 -7.55 9.57
C ASP A 16 -4.11 -8.32 8.25
N LEU A 17 -2.89 -8.67 7.89
CA LEU A 17 -2.59 -9.34 6.61
C LEU A 17 -3.24 -10.71 6.48
N GLU A 18 -3.48 -11.39 7.60
CA GLU A 18 -4.14 -12.70 7.66
C GLU A 18 -5.62 -12.65 7.21
N ASN A 19 -6.28 -11.49 7.35
CA ASN A 19 -7.61 -11.31 6.79
C ASN A 19 -7.56 -10.71 5.38
N LEU A 20 -6.60 -9.82 5.11
CA LEU A 20 -6.43 -9.26 3.78
C LEU A 20 -6.07 -10.31 2.74
N ILE A 21 -5.28 -11.33 3.08
CA ILE A 21 -4.96 -12.45 2.16
C ILE A 21 -6.23 -13.23 1.75
N LYS A 22 -7.24 -13.31 2.61
CA LYS A 22 -8.54 -13.93 2.29
C LYS A 22 -9.32 -13.12 1.25
N VAL A 23 -9.18 -11.79 1.27
CA VAL A 23 -9.73 -10.92 0.22
C VAL A 23 -8.98 -11.12 -1.09
N VAL A 24 -7.64 -11.17 -1.03
CA VAL A 24 -6.78 -11.46 -2.20
C VAL A 24 -7.19 -12.75 -2.90
N ARG A 25 -7.54 -13.80 -2.15
CA ARG A 25 -8.01 -15.09 -2.69
C ARG A 25 -9.22 -14.96 -3.61
N LYS A 26 -10.09 -13.94 -3.44
CA LYS A 26 -11.25 -13.71 -4.31
C LYS A 26 -10.84 -13.34 -5.76
N PHE A 27 -9.58 -12.95 -5.95
CA PHE A 27 -8.97 -12.66 -7.24
C PHE A 27 -8.15 -13.87 -7.69
N GLY A 28 -8.78 -14.81 -8.38
CA GLY A 28 -8.16 -16.06 -8.79
C GLY A 28 -7.02 -15.89 -9.80
N VAL A 29 -6.26 -16.96 -9.99
CA VAL A 29 -5.24 -17.05 -11.04
C VAL A 29 -5.86 -16.76 -12.40
N GLY A 30 -5.17 -15.96 -13.22
CA GLY A 30 -5.65 -15.54 -14.53
C GLY A 30 -6.58 -14.33 -14.52
N THR A 31 -6.87 -13.72 -13.35
CA THR A 31 -7.56 -12.42 -13.30
C THR A 31 -6.77 -11.39 -14.13
N LYS A 32 -7.48 -10.66 -15.00
CA LYS A 32 -6.87 -9.65 -15.89
C LYS A 32 -7.42 -8.27 -15.59
N THR A 33 -6.56 -7.29 -15.79
CA THR A 33 -6.91 -5.87 -15.77
C THR A 33 -7.62 -5.43 -17.04
N ALA A 34 -8.20 -4.23 -17.01
CA ALA A 34 -8.84 -3.62 -18.19
C ALA A 34 -7.87 -3.46 -19.38
N ASP A 35 -6.58 -3.24 -19.11
CA ASP A 35 -5.53 -3.15 -20.15
C ASP A 35 -4.93 -4.53 -20.53
N GLY A 36 -5.52 -5.63 -20.04
CA GLY A 36 -5.20 -7.00 -20.41
C GLY A 36 -4.04 -7.65 -19.68
N ARG A 37 -3.40 -6.96 -18.72
CA ARG A 37 -2.32 -7.53 -17.90
C ARG A 37 -2.87 -8.52 -16.87
N GLU A 38 -2.11 -9.56 -16.59
CA GLU A 38 -2.43 -10.51 -15.52
C GLU A 38 -2.15 -9.87 -14.15
N VAL A 39 -3.10 -10.03 -13.22
CA VAL A 39 -2.99 -9.51 -11.86
C VAL A 39 -2.19 -10.47 -10.98
N VAL A 40 -1.20 -9.94 -10.29
CA VAL A 40 -0.42 -10.65 -9.27
C VAL A 40 -0.31 -9.83 -7.99
N PHE A 41 -0.24 -10.54 -6.86
CA PHE A 41 -0.05 -9.95 -5.55
C PHE A 41 1.34 -10.30 -5.02
N ALA A 42 2.10 -9.29 -4.62
CA ALA A 42 3.44 -9.48 -4.09
C ALA A 42 3.53 -9.00 -2.64
N PHE A 43 4.07 -9.86 -1.77
CA PHE A 43 4.37 -9.53 -0.38
C PHE A 43 5.89 -9.52 -0.22
N VAL A 44 6.46 -8.33 -0.04
CA VAL A 44 7.90 -8.11 0.06
C VAL A 44 8.24 -7.79 1.51
N GLY A 45 9.04 -8.63 2.15
CA GLY A 45 9.44 -8.41 3.53
C GLY A 45 9.53 -9.68 4.35
N ALA A 46 9.53 -9.51 5.66
CA ALA A 46 9.52 -10.60 6.64
C ALA A 46 8.73 -10.16 7.88
N GLY A 47 8.36 -11.11 8.72
CA GLY A 47 7.67 -10.82 9.97
C GLY A 47 6.97 -12.04 10.56
N SER A 48 6.34 -11.85 11.72
CA SER A 48 5.81 -12.94 12.54
C SER A 48 4.65 -13.71 11.89
N VAL A 49 3.93 -13.11 10.96
CA VAL A 49 2.78 -13.76 10.29
C VAL A 49 3.10 -14.28 8.88
N LEU A 50 4.35 -14.10 8.40
CA LEU A 50 4.73 -14.53 7.05
C LEU A 50 4.40 -16.00 6.80
N LYS A 51 4.83 -16.88 7.70
CA LYS A 51 4.58 -18.32 7.56
C LYS A 51 3.09 -18.67 7.48
N THR A 52 2.26 -17.99 8.25
CA THR A 52 0.79 -18.16 8.22
C THR A 52 0.22 -17.80 6.84
N LEU A 53 0.74 -16.72 6.24
CA LEU A 53 0.31 -16.30 4.90
C LEU A 53 0.78 -17.29 3.83
N GLU A 54 2.03 -17.76 3.91
CA GLU A 54 2.59 -18.77 2.99
C GLU A 54 1.78 -20.07 3.03
N ASP A 55 1.46 -20.56 4.23
CA ASP A 55 0.66 -21.77 4.42
C ASP A 55 -0.74 -21.60 3.83
N TYR A 56 -1.39 -20.46 4.07
CA TYR A 56 -2.70 -20.14 3.51
C TYR A 56 -2.68 -20.10 1.98
N VAL A 57 -1.67 -19.48 1.39
CA VAL A 57 -1.49 -19.40 -0.07
C VAL A 57 -1.27 -20.78 -0.68
N ALA A 58 -0.45 -21.62 -0.05
CA ALA A 58 -0.18 -22.98 -0.50
C ALA A 58 -1.45 -23.88 -0.40
N GLU A 59 -2.16 -23.82 0.73
CA GLU A 59 -3.39 -24.59 0.95
C GLU A 59 -4.47 -24.28 -0.09
N HIS A 60 -4.53 -23.02 -0.53
CA HIS A 60 -5.57 -22.54 -1.45
C HIS A 60 -5.10 -22.40 -2.90
N HIS A 61 -3.91 -22.88 -3.24
CA HIS A 61 -3.32 -22.86 -4.60
C HIS A 61 -3.37 -21.48 -5.25
N MET A 62 -2.94 -20.45 -4.51
CA MET A 62 -2.98 -19.04 -4.96
C MET A 62 -1.70 -18.72 -5.76
N ASP A 63 -1.54 -19.29 -6.95
CA ASP A 63 -0.33 -19.17 -7.78
C ASP A 63 -0.10 -17.72 -8.32
N ASN A 64 -1.06 -16.82 -8.12
CA ASN A 64 -0.92 -15.40 -8.39
C ASN A 64 -0.41 -14.58 -7.20
N VAL A 65 -0.02 -15.22 -6.11
CA VAL A 65 0.59 -14.58 -4.93
C VAL A 65 2.06 -15.00 -4.83
N THR A 66 2.93 -14.06 -4.54
CA THR A 66 4.36 -14.32 -4.33
C THR A 66 4.88 -13.63 -3.09
N PHE A 67 5.80 -14.31 -2.39
CA PHE A 67 6.53 -13.77 -1.24
C PHE A 67 7.98 -13.54 -1.64
N ILE A 68 8.49 -12.35 -1.32
CA ILE A 68 9.84 -11.91 -1.67
C ILE A 68 10.50 -11.41 -0.39
N PRO A 69 11.73 -11.81 -0.06
CA PRO A 69 12.42 -11.33 1.14
C PRO A 69 12.64 -9.81 1.10
N TYR A 70 13.05 -9.23 2.22
CA TYR A 70 13.48 -7.83 2.28
C TYR A 70 14.53 -7.54 1.21
N GLN A 71 14.34 -6.42 0.53
CA GLN A 71 15.29 -5.93 -0.45
C GLN A 71 16.29 -4.99 0.22
N ASP A 72 17.51 -4.97 -0.29
CA ASP A 72 18.54 -4.05 0.17
C ASP A 72 18.10 -2.59 -0.03
N LYS A 73 18.56 -1.71 0.84
CA LYS A 73 18.22 -0.28 0.76
C LYS A 73 18.60 0.34 -0.59
N ALA A 74 19.66 -0.14 -1.21
CA ALA A 74 20.10 0.31 -2.54
C ALA A 74 19.09 -0.06 -3.64
N ASP A 75 18.38 -1.18 -3.48
CA ASP A 75 17.42 -1.71 -4.45
C ASP A 75 15.97 -1.30 -4.16
N LEU A 76 15.74 -0.60 -3.04
CA LEU A 76 14.39 -0.21 -2.62
C LEU A 76 13.66 0.60 -3.68
N ILE A 77 14.35 1.47 -4.41
CA ILE A 77 13.76 2.25 -5.50
C ILE A 77 13.21 1.34 -6.61
N TYR A 78 13.94 0.30 -6.97
CA TYR A 78 13.49 -0.66 -8.00
C TYR A 78 12.35 -1.52 -7.48
N SER A 79 12.47 -2.01 -6.24
CA SER A 79 11.44 -2.81 -5.58
C SER A 79 10.11 -2.05 -5.49
N LEU A 80 10.09 -0.81 -5.00
CA LEU A 80 8.87 -0.02 -4.91
C LEU A 80 8.30 0.32 -6.30
N ASN A 81 9.15 0.53 -7.30
CA ASN A 81 8.69 0.79 -8.67
C ASN A 81 8.20 -0.45 -9.41
N ALA A 82 8.45 -1.66 -8.92
CA ALA A 82 7.92 -2.89 -9.48
C ALA A 82 6.41 -3.08 -9.21
N GLY A 83 5.86 -2.45 -8.16
CA GLY A 83 4.44 -2.45 -7.88
C GLY A 83 3.70 -1.37 -8.68
N ASP A 84 2.54 -1.70 -9.26
CA ASP A 84 1.64 -0.74 -9.89
C ASP A 84 0.78 -0.02 -8.83
N VAL A 85 0.37 -0.75 -7.78
CA VAL A 85 -0.42 -0.27 -6.64
C VAL A 85 0.13 -0.86 -5.36
N HIS A 86 0.12 -0.09 -4.27
CA HIS A 86 0.66 -0.57 -3.00
C HIS A 86 -0.34 -0.54 -1.84
N TRP A 87 -0.19 -1.50 -0.95
CA TRP A 87 -0.91 -1.54 0.32
C TRP A 87 -0.28 -0.60 1.35
N CYS A 88 -1.13 0.20 2.01
CA CYS A 88 -0.78 0.93 3.22
C CYS A 88 -1.84 0.63 4.28
N VAL A 89 -1.54 -0.27 5.19
CA VAL A 89 -2.54 -0.89 6.06
C VAL A 89 -2.11 -0.91 7.52
N ASN A 90 -3.08 -0.79 8.42
CA ASN A 90 -2.98 -1.06 9.84
C ASN A 90 -4.20 -1.86 10.29
N ALA A 91 -4.05 -2.67 11.32
CA ALA A 91 -5.15 -3.32 12.00
C ALA A 91 -6.02 -2.28 12.75
N LYS A 92 -7.25 -2.65 13.08
CA LYS A 92 -8.16 -1.83 13.89
C LYS A 92 -7.56 -1.58 15.28
N GLY A 93 -7.68 -0.36 15.79
CA GLY A 93 -7.18 0.05 17.11
C GLY A 93 -5.71 0.47 17.10
N ILE A 94 -5.08 0.59 15.94
CA ILE A 94 -3.67 1.01 15.82
C ILE A 94 -3.53 2.52 15.60
N LYS A 95 -4.63 3.22 15.30
CA LYS A 95 -4.64 4.69 15.16
C LYS A 95 -4.06 5.37 16.42
N GLY A 96 -3.11 6.28 16.22
CA GLY A 96 -2.42 6.98 17.30
C GLY A 96 -1.30 6.18 17.98
N VAL A 97 -1.18 4.89 17.70
CA VAL A 97 -0.10 4.02 18.21
C VAL A 97 1.01 3.86 17.18
N SER A 98 0.64 3.65 15.91
CA SER A 98 1.59 3.48 14.81
C SER A 98 1.15 4.25 13.57
N CYS A 99 2.09 5.02 13.02
CA CYS A 99 1.93 5.66 11.73
C CYS A 99 2.64 4.81 10.65
N PRO A 100 1.94 4.35 9.60
CA PRO A 100 2.56 3.49 8.59
C PRO A 100 3.50 4.28 7.68
N SER A 101 4.74 4.49 8.15
CA SER A 101 5.79 5.28 7.47
C SER A 101 6.13 4.80 6.05
N LYS A 102 5.75 3.58 5.69
CA LYS A 102 5.89 3.07 4.31
C LYS A 102 5.24 4.00 3.27
N TYR A 103 4.18 4.72 3.65
CA TYR A 103 3.51 5.68 2.76
C TYR A 103 4.47 6.67 2.11
N TYR A 104 5.43 7.20 2.87
CA TYR A 104 6.39 8.19 2.33
C TYR A 104 7.24 7.60 1.19
N GLY A 105 7.63 6.34 1.30
CA GLY A 105 8.32 5.63 0.23
C GLY A 105 7.44 5.44 -1.02
N LEU A 106 6.17 5.08 -0.82
CA LEU A 106 5.21 4.89 -1.90
C LEU A 106 4.91 6.20 -2.63
N ALA A 107 4.71 7.28 -1.88
CA ALA A 107 4.53 8.63 -2.43
C ALA A 107 5.78 9.08 -3.20
N SER A 108 6.99 8.80 -2.67
CA SER A 108 8.24 9.08 -3.37
C SER A 108 8.37 8.32 -4.70
N ALA A 109 7.86 7.09 -4.76
CA ALA A 109 7.82 6.30 -5.98
C ALA A 109 6.66 6.67 -6.93
N ALA A 110 5.84 7.68 -6.58
CA ALA A 110 4.65 8.07 -7.31
C ALA A 110 3.69 6.91 -7.55
N ARG A 111 3.47 6.05 -6.55
CA ARG A 111 2.59 4.88 -6.65
C ARG A 111 1.28 5.12 -5.93
N PRO A 112 0.13 4.76 -6.54
CA PRO A 112 -1.16 4.84 -5.89
C PRO A 112 -1.28 3.82 -4.77
N VAL A 113 -2.17 4.08 -3.81
CA VAL A 113 -2.25 3.34 -2.56
C VAL A 113 -3.64 2.76 -2.32
N ILE A 114 -3.70 1.51 -1.87
CA ILE A 114 -4.86 0.93 -1.19
C ILE A 114 -4.64 1.13 0.31
N GLY A 115 -5.37 2.08 0.91
CA GLY A 115 -5.33 2.38 2.33
C GLY A 115 -6.37 1.56 3.11
N VAL A 116 -5.92 0.71 4.05
CA VAL A 116 -6.83 0.10 5.03
C VAL A 116 -6.44 0.68 6.38
N LEU A 117 -7.05 1.81 6.69
CA LEU A 117 -6.62 2.70 7.79
C LEU A 117 -7.84 3.31 8.47
N GLU A 118 -7.78 3.46 9.78
CA GLU A 118 -8.86 4.09 10.55
C GLU A 118 -9.06 5.56 10.15
N SER A 119 -10.31 5.98 10.08
CA SER A 119 -10.72 7.35 9.74
C SER A 119 -10.04 8.38 10.67
N GLY A 120 -9.55 9.48 10.09
CA GLY A 120 -8.82 10.52 10.79
C GLY A 120 -7.42 10.11 11.27
N SER A 121 -6.87 8.98 10.82
CA SER A 121 -5.44 8.71 10.94
C SER A 121 -4.67 9.57 9.95
N GLU A 122 -3.47 10.03 10.32
CA GLU A 122 -2.68 10.97 9.55
C GLU A 122 -2.48 10.54 8.08
N ILE A 123 -2.01 9.32 7.88
CA ILE A 123 -1.75 8.81 6.53
C ILE A 123 -3.03 8.69 5.70
N ARG A 124 -4.15 8.29 6.32
CA ARG A 124 -5.42 8.24 5.61
C ARG A 124 -5.87 9.65 5.17
N CYS A 125 -5.80 10.63 6.04
CA CYS A 125 -6.10 12.02 5.68
C CYS A 125 -5.23 12.48 4.49
N ILE A 126 -3.93 12.21 4.51
CA ILE A 126 -3.03 12.57 3.41
C ILE A 126 -3.45 11.87 2.10
N ILE A 127 -3.78 10.57 2.13
CA ILE A 127 -4.21 9.83 0.93
C ILE A 127 -5.52 10.41 0.37
N GLU A 128 -6.49 10.70 1.24
CA GLU A 128 -7.79 11.26 0.86
C GLU A 128 -7.67 12.68 0.32
N ASP A 129 -6.94 13.56 1.00
CA ASP A 129 -6.71 14.96 0.60
C ASP A 129 -6.00 15.06 -0.75
N THR A 130 -5.01 14.21 -0.98
CA THR A 130 -4.26 14.17 -2.24
C THR A 130 -4.98 13.41 -3.34
N LYS A 131 -6.04 12.68 -3.01
CA LYS A 131 -6.63 11.66 -3.89
C LYS A 131 -5.56 10.73 -4.47
N GLY A 132 -4.62 10.35 -3.61
CA GLY A 132 -3.45 9.52 -3.95
C GLY A 132 -3.72 8.02 -3.90
N GLY A 133 -4.95 7.64 -3.57
CA GLY A 133 -5.37 6.25 -3.44
C GLY A 133 -6.83 6.12 -3.03
N LEU A 134 -7.24 4.91 -2.69
CA LEU A 134 -8.56 4.59 -2.16
C LEU A 134 -8.42 4.05 -0.74
N CYS A 135 -9.24 4.56 0.18
CA CYS A 135 -9.19 4.15 1.58
C CYS A 135 -10.48 3.48 2.05
N CYS A 136 -10.37 2.60 3.06
CA CYS A 136 -11.48 2.04 3.81
C CYS A 136 -11.07 1.77 5.26
N GLU A 137 -12.04 1.44 6.12
CA GLU A 137 -11.77 1.08 7.52
C GLU A 137 -11.15 -0.32 7.63
N PRO A 138 -10.30 -0.57 8.61
CA PRO A 138 -9.89 -1.93 8.98
C PRO A 138 -11.13 -2.76 9.37
N GLY A 139 -11.27 -3.94 8.75
CA GLY A 139 -12.41 -4.83 8.92
C GLY A 139 -13.50 -4.70 7.85
N GLU A 140 -13.48 -3.66 7.02
CA GLU A 140 -14.39 -3.50 5.86
C GLU A 140 -13.87 -4.29 4.64
N TYR A 141 -13.80 -5.62 4.74
CA TYR A 141 -13.16 -6.46 3.71
C TYR A 141 -13.87 -6.43 2.36
N ASP A 142 -15.19 -6.22 2.33
CA ASP A 142 -15.93 -6.05 1.07
C ASP A 142 -15.48 -4.74 0.39
N LYS A 143 -15.22 -3.68 1.16
CA LYS A 143 -14.70 -2.42 0.63
C LYS A 143 -13.26 -2.53 0.14
N VAL A 144 -12.45 -3.34 0.82
CA VAL A 144 -11.10 -3.69 0.35
C VAL A 144 -11.20 -4.37 -1.03
N GLU A 145 -12.11 -5.34 -1.19
CA GLU A 145 -12.34 -6.02 -2.48
C GLU A 145 -12.78 -5.04 -3.56
N GLU A 146 -13.73 -4.15 -3.27
CA GLU A 146 -14.18 -3.11 -4.21
C GLU A 146 -13.02 -2.20 -4.65
N ASN A 147 -12.18 -1.77 -3.71
CA ASN A 147 -11.02 -0.95 -4.01
C ASN A 147 -10.02 -1.69 -4.91
N ILE A 148 -9.73 -2.97 -4.65
CA ILE A 148 -8.86 -3.77 -5.53
C ILE A 148 -9.46 -3.86 -6.93
N ARG A 149 -10.77 -4.16 -7.06
CA ARG A 149 -11.47 -4.23 -8.35
C ARG A 149 -11.36 -2.92 -9.11
N TRP A 150 -11.58 -1.79 -8.42
CA TRP A 150 -11.43 -0.48 -9.04
C TRP A 150 -10.04 -0.29 -9.67
N PHE A 151 -8.96 -0.66 -8.95
CA PHE A 151 -7.59 -0.56 -9.48
C PHE A 151 -7.37 -1.48 -10.69
N ILE A 152 -7.92 -2.69 -10.67
CA ILE A 152 -7.87 -3.65 -11.78
C ILE A 152 -8.60 -3.10 -13.01
N ASP A 153 -9.80 -2.54 -12.81
CA ASP A 153 -10.65 -2.01 -13.87
C ASP A 153 -10.15 -0.68 -14.45
N ASN A 154 -9.33 0.04 -13.69
CA ASN A 154 -8.73 1.31 -14.12
C ASN A 154 -7.22 1.19 -14.45
N ALA A 155 -6.70 -0.02 -14.55
CA ALA A 155 -5.31 -0.23 -14.93
C ALA A 155 -5.01 0.40 -16.32
N GLY A 156 -3.89 1.11 -16.39
CA GLY A 156 -3.49 1.84 -17.59
C GLY A 156 -4.15 3.21 -17.79
N SER A 157 -5.13 3.59 -16.96
CA SER A 157 -5.80 4.89 -17.05
C SER A 157 -4.89 6.05 -16.66
N GLU A 158 -5.19 7.24 -17.17
CA GLU A 158 -4.52 8.47 -16.75
C GLU A 158 -4.79 8.82 -15.27
N GLU A 159 -5.98 8.46 -14.75
CA GLU A 159 -6.30 8.68 -13.34
C GLU A 159 -5.39 7.85 -12.41
N LEU A 160 -5.10 6.61 -12.77
CA LEU A 160 -4.19 5.78 -11.98
C LEU A 160 -2.79 6.38 -11.88
N LYS A 161 -2.29 6.92 -12.99
CA LYS A 161 -1.00 7.64 -13.02
C LYS A 161 -1.07 8.93 -12.21
N ALA A 162 -2.17 9.69 -12.34
CA ALA A 162 -2.38 10.95 -11.64
C ALA A 162 -2.45 10.77 -10.11
N MET A 163 -3.02 9.67 -9.61
CA MET A 163 -3.04 9.35 -8.17
C MET A 163 -1.64 9.33 -7.56
N GLY A 164 -0.73 8.57 -8.17
CA GLY A 164 0.66 8.50 -7.70
C GLY A 164 1.39 9.85 -7.82
N ALA A 165 1.18 10.57 -8.91
CA ALA A 165 1.78 11.88 -9.12
C ALA A 165 1.34 12.92 -8.06
N ARG A 166 0.05 12.94 -7.68
CA ARG A 166 -0.47 13.82 -6.61
C ARG A 166 0.16 13.51 -5.25
N SER A 167 0.32 12.23 -4.92
CA SER A 167 1.00 11.81 -3.68
C SER A 167 2.45 12.29 -3.65
N ARG A 168 3.15 12.16 -4.77
CA ARG A 168 4.54 12.61 -4.90
C ARG A 168 4.65 14.13 -4.80
N GLU A 169 3.82 14.87 -5.48
CA GLU A 169 3.79 16.34 -5.43
C GLU A 169 3.57 16.84 -3.99
N ASN A 170 2.62 16.24 -3.27
CA ASN A 170 2.40 16.56 -1.86
C ASN A 170 3.60 16.23 -0.98
N LEU A 171 4.23 15.08 -1.20
CA LEU A 171 5.46 14.70 -0.47
C LEU A 171 6.56 15.74 -0.68
N GLU A 172 6.83 16.13 -1.92
CA GLU A 172 7.89 17.09 -2.26
C GLU A 172 7.63 18.48 -1.67
N LYS A 173 6.37 18.92 -1.68
CA LYS A 173 6.00 20.23 -1.16
C LYS A 173 5.90 20.30 0.37
N ASN A 174 5.43 19.25 1.02
CA ASN A 174 4.95 19.33 2.40
C ASN A 174 5.61 18.37 3.39
N LEU A 175 6.20 17.25 2.93
CA LEU A 175 6.57 16.13 3.77
C LEU A 175 8.05 15.73 3.69
N THR A 176 8.86 16.50 2.96
CA THR A 176 10.31 16.26 2.94
C THR A 176 10.94 16.59 4.29
N ARG A 177 12.10 15.96 4.58
CA ARG A 177 12.85 16.23 5.81
C ARG A 177 13.11 17.72 6.02
N ASN A 178 13.51 18.44 4.96
CA ASN A 178 13.82 19.87 5.06
C ASN A 178 12.57 20.69 5.45
N VAL A 179 11.44 20.43 4.79
CA VAL A 179 10.16 21.10 5.11
C VAL A 179 9.73 20.79 6.54
N SER A 180 9.82 19.53 6.97
CA SER A 180 9.43 19.12 8.32
C SER A 180 10.33 19.78 9.38
N VAL A 181 11.65 19.75 9.19
CA VAL A 181 12.60 20.40 10.12
C VAL A 181 12.35 21.91 10.20
N GLN A 182 12.08 22.57 9.08
CA GLN A 182 11.78 24.00 9.08
C GLN A 182 10.49 24.30 9.86
N LYS A 183 9.42 23.54 9.64
CA LYS A 183 8.16 23.71 10.40
C LYS A 183 8.37 23.52 11.90
N TYR A 184 9.13 22.51 12.32
CA TYR A 184 9.45 22.32 13.74
C TYR A 184 10.26 23.51 14.31
N ALA A 185 11.25 24.00 13.59
CA ALA A 185 12.04 25.15 14.01
C ALA A 185 11.17 26.41 14.18
N GLU A 186 10.27 26.67 13.24
CA GLU A 186 9.33 27.80 13.29
C GLU A 186 8.38 27.71 14.51
N GLU A 187 7.88 26.52 14.84
CA GLU A 187 7.02 26.35 16.03
C GLU A 187 7.80 26.51 17.34
N ILE A 188 9.04 26.01 17.44
CA ILE A 188 9.88 26.18 18.63
C ILE A 188 10.24 27.66 18.85
N LEU A 189 10.48 28.42 17.78
CA LEU A 189 10.81 29.83 17.89
C LEU A 189 9.63 30.74 18.28
N LYS A 190 8.40 30.21 18.29
CA LYS A 190 7.20 30.92 18.79
C LYS A 190 6.99 30.77 20.31
N LEU A 191 7.73 29.85 20.95
CA LEU A 191 7.69 29.62 22.41
C LEU A 191 8.59 30.62 23.17
#